data_e3880ea6ad4fa77057e61b008d258216
#
_entry.id   e3880ea6ad4fa77057e61b008d258216
#
_cell.length_a   1.000
_cell.length_b   1.000
_cell.length_c   1.000
_cell.angle_alpha   90.00
_cell.angle_beta   90.00
_cell.angle_gamma   90.00
#
_symmetry.space_group_name_H-M   'P 1'
#
loop_
_entity.id
_entity.type
_entity.pdbx_description
1 polymer ?
#
loop_
_entity_poly.entity_id
_entity_poly.type
_entity_poly.pdbx_seq_one_letter_code
_entity_poly.pdbx_strand_id
1 'polypeptide(L)'
;MRGFLLLPLLFLAGLAGCGEAVDDNHFAGDVQEARPVSDPARIEAVPVRIGELGPSFPACNAVGVTRNLAAGETLAVRAAPFETAAETGRIPAGGRFFICARSHDQKWFGVVFAGEGAGQSCGVSTPVASRRNYEGPCSSGWVSSPFVKLTAGLDEPQTLQQ
;
A
#
# COMPACT_ATOMS: atom_id res chain seq x y z
N MET A 1 -36.52 -20.05 82.02
CA MET A 1 -35.54 -21.06 82.43
C MET A 1 -34.56 -21.25 81.26
N ARG A 2 -33.26 -20.96 81.57
CA ARG A 2 -32.02 -21.50 80.97
C ARG A 2 -32.03 -21.52 79.45
N GLY A 3 -31.37 -20.70 78.69
CA GLY A 3 -29.97 -20.26 78.80
C GLY A 3 -29.11 -21.24 78.02
N PHE A 4 -28.79 -20.97 76.79
CA PHE A 4 -27.57 -21.50 76.19
C PHE A 4 -27.08 -20.53 75.12
N LEU A 5 -26.05 -19.84 75.52
CA LEU A 5 -25.18 -19.09 74.61
C LEU A 5 -24.40 -20.09 73.75
N LEU A 6 -24.41 -19.99 72.46
CA LEU A 6 -23.43 -20.57 71.56
C LEU A 6 -22.91 -19.54 70.60
N LEU A 7 -21.70 -19.20 70.81
CA LEU A 7 -20.81 -18.35 70.04
C LEU A 7 -20.52 -18.97 68.67
N PRO A 8 -20.70 -18.30 67.56
CA PRO A 8 -20.10 -18.78 66.32
C PRO A 8 -18.70 -18.21 66.13
N LEU A 9 -17.79 -19.12 65.97
CA LEU A 9 -16.41 -18.98 65.61
C LEU A 9 -16.26 -18.22 64.28
N LEU A 10 -15.55 -17.08 64.31
CA LEU A 10 -15.12 -16.38 63.12
C LEU A 10 -14.04 -17.20 62.42
N PHE A 11 -14.36 -17.69 61.22
CA PHE A 11 -13.37 -18.14 60.26
C PHE A 11 -12.94 -16.95 59.40
N LEU A 12 -11.80 -16.37 59.73
CA LEU A 12 -11.08 -15.50 58.77
C LEU A 12 -10.41 -16.39 57.74
N ALA A 13 -11.03 -16.55 56.58
CA ALA A 13 -10.35 -17.05 55.39
C ALA A 13 -9.56 -15.90 54.76
N GLY A 14 -8.25 -15.93 54.94
CA GLY A 14 -7.33 -15.04 54.25
C GLY A 14 -7.35 -15.33 52.76
N LEU A 15 -7.84 -14.38 51.95
CA LEU A 15 -7.56 -14.36 50.53
C LEU A 15 -6.10 -13.94 50.34
N ALA A 16 -5.23 -14.94 50.16
CA ALA A 16 -3.92 -14.72 49.60
C ALA A 16 -4.11 -14.33 48.10
N GLY A 17 -4.19 -13.03 47.81
CA GLY A 17 -4.08 -12.52 46.48
C GLY A 17 -2.68 -12.80 45.98
N CYS A 18 -2.55 -13.67 45.00
CA CYS A 18 -1.38 -13.73 44.15
C CYS A 18 -1.37 -12.45 43.32
N GLY A 19 -0.72 -11.42 43.83
CA GLY A 19 -0.26 -10.31 43.00
C GLY A 19 0.96 -10.82 42.28
N GLU A 20 0.79 -11.28 41.03
CA GLU A 20 1.91 -11.34 40.12
C GLU A 20 2.31 -9.89 39.86
N ALA A 21 3.46 -9.53 40.42
CA ALA A 21 4.11 -8.30 40.05
C ALA A 21 4.42 -8.43 38.56
N VAL A 22 3.65 -7.72 37.73
CA VAL A 22 4.01 -7.46 36.34
C VAL A 22 5.29 -6.64 36.42
N ASP A 23 6.40 -7.27 36.07
CA ASP A 23 7.70 -6.60 35.96
C ASP A 23 7.61 -5.66 34.78
N ASP A 24 7.24 -4.41 35.04
CA ASP A 24 7.20 -3.32 34.03
C ASP A 24 8.60 -2.91 33.53
N ASN A 25 9.62 -3.72 33.81
CA ASN A 25 10.99 -3.52 33.34
C ASN A 25 11.26 -4.01 31.92
N HIS A 26 10.22 -4.39 31.16
CA HIS A 26 10.41 -4.71 29.74
C HIS A 26 10.78 -3.48 28.89
N PHE A 27 10.73 -2.27 29.46
CA PHE A 27 11.17 -1.04 28.80
C PHE A 27 12.53 -0.52 29.30
N ALA A 28 13.16 -1.17 30.24
CA ALA A 28 14.46 -0.73 30.79
C ALA A 28 15.66 -1.55 30.31
N GLY A 29 15.46 -2.47 29.42
CA GLY A 29 16.53 -3.30 28.88
C GLY A 29 16.55 -3.24 27.37
N ASP A 30 17.08 -2.25 26.86
CA ASP A 30 17.84 -2.01 25.65
C ASP A 30 17.69 -0.53 25.34
N VAL A 31 18.62 0.25 25.84
CA VAL A 31 18.99 1.47 25.12
C VAL A 31 19.59 0.96 23.82
N GLN A 32 18.72 0.49 22.95
CA GLN A 32 19.04 0.24 21.56
C GLN A 32 19.55 1.58 21.11
N GLU A 33 20.86 1.68 21.03
CA GLU A 33 21.60 2.77 20.41
C GLU A 33 20.73 3.29 19.30
N ALA A 34 20.21 4.53 19.44
CA ALA A 34 19.22 5.10 18.56
C ALA A 34 19.70 4.85 17.14
N ARG A 35 19.08 3.88 16.46
CA ARG A 35 19.33 3.74 15.02
C ARG A 35 19.16 5.12 14.45
N PRO A 36 20.13 5.62 13.70
CA PRO A 36 20.00 6.94 13.12
C PRO A 36 18.62 6.99 12.49
N VAL A 37 17.83 7.96 12.90
CA VAL A 37 16.49 8.23 12.37
C VAL A 37 16.64 8.09 10.87
N SER A 38 16.06 7.04 10.31
CA SER A 38 16.20 6.66 8.91
C SER A 38 15.98 7.93 8.11
N ASP A 39 17.02 8.33 7.36
CA ASP A 39 17.01 9.51 6.51
C ASP A 39 15.62 9.61 5.86
N PRO A 40 14.84 10.69 6.06
CA PRO A 40 13.51 10.84 5.46
C PRO A 40 13.55 10.71 3.93
N ALA A 41 14.73 10.73 3.32
CA ALA A 41 14.96 10.44 1.90
C ALA A 41 14.86 8.94 1.54
N ARG A 42 14.76 8.01 2.49
CA ARG A 42 14.56 6.58 2.23
C ARG A 42 13.14 6.13 2.55
N ILE A 43 12.16 6.78 1.98
CA ILE A 43 10.87 6.09 1.84
C ILE A 43 11.14 4.94 0.86
N GLU A 44 11.11 3.74 1.41
CA GLU A 44 11.34 2.51 0.64
C GLU A 44 10.36 2.46 -0.54
N ALA A 45 10.85 2.16 -1.73
CA ALA A 45 10.01 2.06 -2.91
C ALA A 45 8.95 0.96 -2.70
N VAL A 46 7.70 1.26 -3.05
CA VAL A 46 6.60 0.31 -3.04
C VAL A 46 6.36 -0.16 -4.47
N PRO A 47 6.77 -1.37 -4.85
CA PRO A 47 6.57 -1.88 -6.20
C PRO A 47 5.09 -1.92 -6.59
N VAL A 48 4.80 -1.59 -7.84
CA VAL A 48 3.45 -1.75 -8.38
C VAL A 48 3.15 -3.23 -8.56
N ARG A 49 2.04 -3.68 -8.02
CA ARG A 49 1.60 -5.08 -8.11
C ARG A 49 0.64 -5.26 -9.28
N ILE A 50 0.74 -6.40 -9.92
CA ILE A 50 -0.13 -6.83 -11.03
C ILE A 50 -0.85 -8.13 -10.68
N GLY A 51 -1.98 -8.41 -11.35
CA GLY A 51 -2.77 -9.62 -11.10
C GLY A 51 -3.66 -9.54 -9.86
N GLU A 52 -4.04 -8.33 -9.43
CA GLU A 52 -4.85 -8.12 -8.22
C GLU A 52 -6.24 -8.77 -8.29
N LEU A 53 -6.82 -8.93 -9.48
CA LEU A 53 -8.13 -9.57 -9.68
C LEU A 53 -8.04 -11.09 -9.92
N GLY A 54 -6.83 -11.67 -9.89
CA GLY A 54 -6.62 -13.09 -10.07
C GLY A 54 -6.39 -13.51 -11.52
N PRO A 55 -6.19 -14.84 -11.76
CA PRO A 55 -5.67 -15.36 -13.01
C PRO A 55 -6.69 -15.37 -14.17
N SER A 56 -7.94 -15.02 -13.92
CA SER A 56 -8.97 -14.93 -14.97
C SER A 56 -9.09 -13.54 -15.58
N PHE A 57 -8.35 -12.56 -15.06
CA PHE A 57 -8.40 -11.17 -15.49
C PHE A 57 -7.04 -10.70 -16.00
N PRO A 58 -6.99 -9.67 -16.86
CA PRO A 58 -5.75 -9.01 -17.24
C PRO A 58 -4.93 -8.61 -16.01
N ALA A 59 -3.62 -8.62 -16.14
CA ALA A 59 -2.70 -8.30 -15.05
C ALA A 59 -2.92 -6.89 -14.47
N CYS A 60 -3.35 -5.93 -15.32
CA CYS A 60 -3.81 -4.60 -14.90
C CYS A 60 -5.27 -4.41 -15.31
N ASN A 61 -6.06 -3.83 -14.43
CA ASN A 61 -7.52 -3.91 -14.47
C ASN A 61 -8.22 -2.70 -15.11
N ALA A 62 -7.49 -1.68 -15.53
CA ALA A 62 -8.06 -0.54 -16.22
C ALA A 62 -7.00 0.24 -16.99
N VAL A 63 -7.47 1.15 -17.87
CA VAL A 63 -6.63 2.14 -18.55
C VAL A 63 -7.07 3.53 -18.12
N GLY A 64 -6.10 4.38 -17.88
CA GLY A 64 -6.28 5.78 -17.55
C GLY A 64 -5.52 6.70 -18.49
N VAL A 65 -5.93 7.96 -18.46
CA VAL A 65 -5.18 9.08 -19.05
C VAL A 65 -4.98 10.15 -17.99
N THR A 66 -3.93 10.94 -18.14
CA THR A 66 -3.75 12.11 -17.29
C THR A 66 -4.85 13.14 -17.57
N ARG A 67 -5.31 13.82 -16.52
CA ARG A 67 -6.27 14.91 -16.58
C ARG A 67 -5.85 16.06 -15.65
N ASN A 68 -6.51 17.21 -15.76
CA ASN A 68 -6.26 18.39 -14.93
C ASN A 68 -4.79 18.88 -15.01
N LEU A 69 -4.16 18.67 -16.16
CA LEU A 69 -2.82 19.17 -16.47
C LEU A 69 -2.94 20.15 -17.65
N ALA A 70 -2.22 21.25 -17.58
CA ALA A 70 -2.10 22.16 -18.72
C ALA A 70 -1.25 21.54 -19.84
N ALA A 71 -1.37 22.08 -21.05
CA ALA A 71 -0.54 21.65 -22.18
C ALA A 71 0.95 21.83 -21.84
N GLY A 72 1.72 20.77 -22.01
CA GLY A 72 3.15 20.75 -21.68
C GLY A 72 3.48 20.39 -20.24
N GLU A 73 2.49 20.29 -19.36
CA GLU A 73 2.70 19.75 -18.00
C GLU A 73 2.80 18.23 -18.00
N THR A 74 3.37 17.71 -16.92
CA THR A 74 3.56 16.28 -16.69
C THR A 74 3.08 15.87 -15.31
N LEU A 75 2.53 14.67 -15.20
CA LEU A 75 2.19 14.03 -13.93
C LEU A 75 3.42 13.31 -13.39
N ALA A 76 3.85 13.66 -12.19
CA ALA A 76 4.93 12.95 -11.50
C ALA A 76 4.51 11.53 -11.15
N VAL A 77 5.38 10.57 -11.43
CA VAL A 77 5.26 9.17 -11.01
C VAL A 77 6.22 8.96 -9.85
N ARG A 78 5.71 8.46 -8.74
CA ARG A 78 6.44 8.29 -7.48
C ARG A 78 6.84 6.84 -7.24
N ALA A 79 7.93 6.64 -6.50
CA ALA A 79 8.38 5.32 -6.08
C ALA A 79 7.43 4.64 -5.08
N ALA A 80 6.62 5.42 -4.37
CA ALA A 80 5.66 4.96 -3.37
C ALA A 80 4.41 5.87 -3.36
N PRO A 81 3.27 5.43 -2.80
CA PRO A 81 2.01 6.18 -2.80
C PRO A 81 2.00 7.32 -1.76
N PHE A 82 2.99 8.23 -1.83
CA PHE A 82 3.16 9.38 -0.94
C PHE A 82 3.70 10.58 -1.71
N GLU A 83 3.29 11.78 -1.34
CA GLU A 83 3.74 13.04 -1.96
C GLU A 83 5.27 13.24 -1.87
N THR A 84 5.88 12.80 -0.77
CA THR A 84 7.31 12.97 -0.50
C THR A 84 8.17 11.83 -1.05
N ALA A 85 7.56 10.78 -1.64
CA ALA A 85 8.31 9.70 -2.26
C ALA A 85 9.13 10.21 -3.46
N ALA A 86 10.27 9.57 -3.72
CA ALA A 86 11.11 9.89 -4.86
C ALA A 86 10.33 9.82 -6.18
N GLU A 87 10.59 10.76 -7.08
CA GLU A 87 10.05 10.73 -8.43
C GLU A 87 10.84 9.74 -9.28
N THR A 88 10.15 8.84 -9.95
CA THR A 88 10.74 7.77 -10.79
C THR A 88 10.45 7.95 -12.26
N GLY A 89 9.57 8.88 -12.61
CA GLY A 89 9.21 9.15 -13.99
C GLY A 89 8.14 10.22 -14.11
N ARG A 90 7.73 10.51 -15.34
CA ARG A 90 6.73 11.51 -15.68
C ARG A 90 5.83 11.01 -16.80
N ILE A 91 4.56 11.36 -16.72
CA ILE A 91 3.56 11.07 -17.77
C ILE A 91 3.06 12.41 -18.31
N PRO A 92 3.15 12.69 -19.61
CA PRO A 92 2.71 13.96 -20.18
C PRO A 92 1.19 14.15 -20.08
N ALA A 93 0.73 15.38 -20.25
CA ALA A 93 -0.68 15.70 -20.37
C ALA A 93 -1.31 14.91 -21.53
N GLY A 94 -2.45 14.22 -21.25
CA GLY A 94 -3.10 13.29 -22.18
C GLY A 94 -2.40 11.94 -22.32
N GLY A 95 -1.30 11.70 -21.60
CA GLY A 95 -0.57 10.43 -21.61
C GLY A 95 -1.41 9.28 -21.03
N ARG A 96 -1.33 8.12 -21.69
CA ARG A 96 -2.07 6.90 -21.33
C ARG A 96 -1.21 5.95 -20.49
N PHE A 97 -1.85 5.21 -19.62
CA PHE A 97 -1.20 4.22 -18.76
C PHE A 97 -2.17 3.13 -18.31
N PHE A 98 -1.64 1.99 -17.94
CA PHE A 98 -2.40 0.91 -17.30
C PHE A 98 -2.48 1.18 -15.79
N ILE A 99 -3.65 0.91 -15.21
CA ILE A 99 -3.87 0.96 -13.77
C ILE A 99 -3.91 -0.46 -13.26
N CYS A 100 -2.95 -0.81 -12.40
CA CYS A 100 -2.72 -2.17 -11.95
C CYS A 100 -3.05 -2.36 -10.46
N ALA A 101 -2.85 -1.33 -9.66
CA ALA A 101 -3.06 -1.35 -8.22
C ALA A 101 -3.68 -0.03 -7.73
N ARG A 102 -4.17 -0.05 -6.50
CA ARG A 102 -4.69 1.14 -5.82
C ARG A 102 -4.17 1.15 -4.38
N SER A 103 -3.81 2.31 -3.88
CA SER A 103 -3.46 2.46 -2.46
C SER A 103 -4.68 2.22 -1.57
N HIS A 104 -4.44 1.84 -0.32
CA HIS A 104 -5.53 1.55 0.63
C HIS A 104 -6.44 2.76 0.86
N ASP A 105 -5.88 3.96 0.92
CA ASP A 105 -6.60 5.23 1.07
C ASP A 105 -7.24 5.73 -0.23
N GLN A 106 -7.06 5.02 -1.34
CA GLN A 106 -7.56 5.31 -2.69
C GLN A 106 -7.06 6.63 -3.30
N LYS A 107 -6.07 7.26 -2.71
CA LYS A 107 -5.50 8.52 -3.19
C LYS A 107 -4.46 8.31 -4.28
N TRP A 108 -3.97 7.07 -4.47
CA TRP A 108 -2.93 6.75 -5.42
C TRP A 108 -3.29 5.54 -6.27
N PHE A 109 -2.89 5.60 -7.53
CA PHE A 109 -2.92 4.47 -8.45
C PHE A 109 -1.52 3.98 -8.73
N GLY A 110 -1.32 2.65 -8.60
CA GLY A 110 -0.15 1.96 -9.11
C GLY A 110 -0.32 1.75 -10.61
N VAL A 111 0.55 2.36 -11.40
CA VAL A 111 0.44 2.40 -12.86
C VAL A 111 1.64 1.79 -13.54
N VAL A 112 1.40 1.28 -14.76
CA VAL A 112 2.42 0.85 -15.71
C VAL A 112 2.21 1.66 -16.99
N PHE A 113 3.29 2.26 -17.51
CA PHE A 113 3.23 3.13 -18.68
C PHE A 113 4.46 2.95 -19.57
N ALA A 114 4.28 3.15 -20.86
CA ALA A 114 5.38 3.20 -21.79
C ALA A 114 6.14 4.51 -21.56
N GLY A 115 7.45 4.43 -21.34
CA GLY A 115 8.33 5.59 -21.36
C GLY A 115 8.46 6.16 -22.75
N GLU A 116 9.13 7.31 -22.88
CA GLU A 116 9.42 7.91 -24.19
C GLU A 116 10.19 6.92 -25.07
N GLY A 117 9.66 6.64 -26.26
CA GLY A 117 10.28 5.72 -27.23
C GLY A 117 9.88 4.26 -27.11
N ALA A 118 9.02 3.88 -26.18
CA ALA A 118 8.59 2.50 -26.00
C ALA A 118 7.34 2.19 -26.84
N GLY A 119 7.51 1.80 -28.07
CA GLY A 119 6.51 1.07 -28.87
C GLY A 119 6.30 -0.37 -28.36
N GLN A 120 6.53 -0.64 -27.09
CA GLN A 120 6.56 -1.98 -26.51
C GLN A 120 5.27 -2.29 -25.77
N SER A 121 4.80 -3.52 -25.98
CA SER A 121 3.77 -4.09 -25.12
C SER A 121 4.29 -4.18 -23.68
N CYS A 122 3.59 -3.56 -22.73
CA CYS A 122 3.95 -3.66 -21.31
C CYS A 122 3.67 -5.02 -20.69
N GLY A 123 3.04 -5.96 -21.42
CA GLY A 123 2.75 -7.31 -20.95
C GLY A 123 1.69 -7.41 -19.85
N VAL A 124 0.87 -6.38 -19.68
CA VAL A 124 -0.12 -6.32 -18.60
C VAL A 124 -1.58 -6.47 -19.04
N SER A 125 -1.81 -6.58 -20.35
CA SER A 125 -3.15 -6.80 -20.93
C SER A 125 -3.58 -8.27 -20.91
N THR A 126 -2.70 -9.18 -20.53
CA THR A 126 -2.98 -10.62 -20.43
C THR A 126 -2.99 -11.05 -18.96
N PRO A 127 -3.72 -12.12 -18.61
CA PRO A 127 -3.70 -12.68 -17.27
C PRO A 127 -2.31 -13.12 -16.82
N VAL A 128 -2.08 -13.09 -15.52
CA VAL A 128 -0.91 -13.68 -14.86
C VAL A 128 -1.35 -14.72 -13.85
N ALA A 129 -0.55 -15.78 -13.69
CA ALA A 129 -0.91 -16.92 -12.86
C ALA A 129 -1.13 -16.56 -11.38
N SER A 130 -0.41 -15.55 -10.89
CA SER A 130 -0.51 -15.09 -9.51
C SER A 130 -0.16 -13.61 -9.40
N ARG A 131 -0.63 -12.99 -8.31
CA ARG A 131 -0.29 -11.61 -7.96
C ARG A 131 1.22 -11.49 -7.68
N ARG A 132 1.86 -10.52 -8.31
CA ARG A 132 3.30 -10.27 -8.20
C ARG A 132 3.66 -8.82 -8.46
N ASN A 133 4.88 -8.42 -8.17
CA ASN A 133 5.40 -7.14 -8.57
C ASN A 133 5.55 -7.07 -10.09
N TYR A 134 5.40 -5.87 -10.64
CA TYR A 134 5.65 -5.65 -12.06
C TYR A 134 7.17 -5.62 -12.33
N GLU A 135 7.60 -6.45 -13.27
CA GLU A 135 9.00 -6.57 -13.70
C GLU A 135 9.11 -6.56 -15.24
N GLY A 136 8.13 -5.96 -15.90
CA GLY A 136 8.08 -5.90 -17.37
C GLY A 136 8.93 -4.76 -17.93
N PRO A 137 8.91 -4.60 -19.26
CA PRO A 137 9.78 -3.64 -19.98
C PRO A 137 9.36 -2.17 -19.84
N CYS A 138 8.17 -1.90 -19.35
CA CYS A 138 7.66 -0.54 -19.18
C CYS A 138 8.01 0.03 -17.81
N SER A 139 7.89 1.33 -17.66
CA SER A 139 8.03 2.01 -16.37
C SER A 139 6.83 1.76 -15.48
N SER A 140 7.04 1.77 -14.17
CA SER A 140 5.96 1.64 -13.19
C SER A 140 6.18 2.55 -11.97
N GLY A 141 5.10 2.89 -11.30
CA GLY A 141 5.13 3.69 -10.08
C GLY A 141 3.73 4.16 -9.67
N TRP A 142 3.67 5.15 -8.82
CA TRP A 142 2.43 5.64 -8.22
C TRP A 142 2.10 7.05 -8.67
N VAL A 143 0.85 7.27 -9.06
CA VAL A 143 0.33 8.57 -9.48
C VAL A 143 -0.85 8.99 -8.62
N SER A 144 -1.00 10.28 -8.37
CA SER A 144 -2.08 10.83 -7.54
C SER A 144 -3.43 10.76 -8.29
N SER A 145 -4.45 10.21 -7.62
CA SER A 145 -5.75 9.88 -8.23
C SER A 145 -6.53 11.08 -8.80
N PRO A 146 -6.46 12.31 -8.28
CA PRO A 146 -7.12 13.47 -8.88
C PRO A 146 -6.68 13.78 -10.31
N PHE A 147 -5.49 13.33 -10.70
CA PHE A 147 -4.92 13.56 -12.03
C PHE A 147 -5.19 12.40 -13.01
N VAL A 148 -6.05 11.47 -12.64
CA VAL A 148 -6.36 10.28 -13.44
C VAL A 148 -7.81 10.29 -13.88
N LYS A 149 -8.05 10.07 -15.17
CA LYS A 149 -9.36 9.78 -15.76
C LYS A 149 -9.33 8.34 -16.30
N LEU A 150 -10.24 7.51 -15.85
CA LEU A 150 -10.44 6.17 -16.43
C LEU A 150 -11.02 6.33 -17.85
N THR A 151 -10.49 5.58 -18.80
CA THR A 151 -10.89 5.65 -20.21
C THR A 151 -11.49 4.38 -20.74
N ALA A 152 -11.07 3.21 -20.20
CA ALA A 152 -11.63 1.91 -20.54
C ALA A 152 -11.53 0.97 -19.33
N GLY A 153 -12.50 0.10 -19.21
CA GLY A 153 -12.41 -1.11 -18.41
C GLY A 153 -11.70 -2.22 -19.18
N LEU A 154 -11.68 -3.40 -18.61
CA LEU A 154 -10.92 -4.57 -19.10
C LEU A 154 -11.47 -5.20 -20.38
N ASP A 155 -12.65 -4.81 -20.83
CA ASP A 155 -13.41 -5.50 -21.87
C ASP A 155 -13.10 -5.03 -23.30
N GLU A 156 -12.24 -4.02 -23.43
CA GLU A 156 -11.88 -3.46 -24.73
C GLU A 156 -10.45 -3.86 -25.11
N PRO A 157 -10.23 -4.44 -26.31
CA PRO A 157 -8.88 -4.77 -26.75
C PRO A 157 -8.04 -3.50 -26.83
N GLN A 158 -7.14 -3.37 -25.88
CA GLN A 158 -6.30 -2.19 -25.67
C GLN A 158 -5.17 -2.20 -26.68
N THR A 159 -5.45 -1.87 -27.92
CA THR A 159 -4.42 -1.38 -28.83
C THR A 159 -4.05 0.03 -28.35
N LEU A 160 -2.95 0.14 -27.63
CA LEU A 160 -2.26 1.41 -27.48
C LEU A 160 -1.72 1.80 -28.84
N GLN A 161 -2.59 2.27 -29.72
CA GLN A 161 -2.16 2.90 -30.96
C GLN A 161 -1.55 4.25 -30.59
N GLN A 162 -0.36 4.42 -31.03
CA GLN A 162 0.53 5.58 -30.95
C GLN A 162 -0.13 6.88 -31.37
#